data_fdf81a82db5d5f3bcca00c44f2c678ad
#
_entry.id   fdf81a82db5d5f3bcca00c44f2c678ad
#
_cell.length_a   1.000
_cell.length_b   1.000
_cell.length_c   1.000
_cell.angle_alpha   90.00
_cell.angle_beta   90.00
_cell.angle_gamma   90.00
#
_symmetry.space_group_name_H-M   'P 1'
#
loop_
_entity.id
_entity.type
_entity.pdbx_description
1 polymer ?
#
loop_
_entity_poly.entity_id
_entity_poly.type
_entity_poly.pdbx_seq_one_letter_code
_entity_poly.pdbx_strand_id
1 'polypeptide(L)'
;MCKKFLLLIIVFFSCILTVFADTGYKFDGFICDNAGILTPKAKSAINGFLYDLQTKTGADIAVATVKSLDGRPVESVAIQIGRDFKVGSKDKNEGAVVLVAPNDRKVRIEVGYGLEGIINDAKAGRIIDEEMLPYFKNGDYESGIVRGTYVLAEDIAAANGVTLDKSTKIPPPAGSDFDLSSFFLALAILYFCLL
;
A
#
# COMPACT_ATOMS: atom_id res chain seq x y z
N MET A 1 34.41 -22.28 43.96
CA MET A 1 33.46 -21.16 43.70
C MET A 1 33.50 -20.65 42.27
N CYS A 2 34.63 -20.57 41.60
CA CYS A 2 34.80 -20.01 40.24
C CYS A 2 33.99 -20.73 39.12
N LYS A 3 33.90 -22.07 39.14
CA LYS A 3 33.19 -22.83 38.10
C LYS A 3 31.68 -22.59 38.09
N LYS A 4 31.03 -22.40 39.25
CA LYS A 4 29.61 -22.11 39.33
C LYS A 4 29.29 -20.71 38.86
N PHE A 5 30.17 -19.75 39.08
CA PHE A 5 30.02 -18.37 38.61
C PHE A 5 30.18 -18.25 37.08
N LEU A 6 31.12 -19.01 36.52
CA LEU A 6 31.30 -19.07 35.07
C LEU A 6 30.11 -19.70 34.36
N LEU A 7 29.50 -20.72 34.95
CA LEU A 7 28.29 -21.35 34.40
C LEU A 7 27.09 -20.39 34.40
N LEU A 8 26.95 -19.55 35.42
CA LEU A 8 25.90 -18.55 35.55
C LEU A 8 26.05 -17.43 34.49
N ILE A 9 27.31 -17.04 34.21
CA ILE A 9 27.60 -16.05 33.15
C ILE A 9 27.28 -16.63 31.77
N ILE A 10 27.59 -17.90 31.51
CA ILE A 10 27.28 -18.56 30.22
C ILE A 10 25.75 -18.69 30.01
N VAL A 11 25.01 -19.03 31.06
CA VAL A 11 23.55 -19.10 31.03
C VAL A 11 22.93 -17.71 30.83
N PHE A 12 23.47 -16.68 31.48
CA PHE A 12 22.98 -15.30 31.29
C PHE A 12 23.29 -14.75 29.89
N PHE A 13 24.45 -15.09 29.34
CA PHE A 13 24.86 -14.70 27.98
C PHE A 13 24.09 -15.47 26.89
N SER A 14 23.68 -16.71 27.18
CA SER A 14 22.83 -17.51 26.31
C SER A 14 21.38 -16.97 26.21
N CYS A 15 20.92 -16.23 27.22
CA CYS A 15 19.56 -15.63 27.23
C CYS A 15 19.48 -14.31 26.44
N ILE A 16 20.62 -13.77 25.97
CA ILE A 16 20.68 -12.55 25.11
C ILE A 16 20.76 -12.93 23.61
N LEU A 17 20.43 -14.14 23.24
CA LEU A 17 20.05 -14.42 21.87
C LEU A 17 18.73 -13.69 21.64
N THR A 18 18.84 -12.40 21.28
CA THR A 18 17.74 -11.65 20.72
C THR A 18 17.18 -12.49 19.59
N VAL A 19 16.00 -13.05 19.82
CA VAL A 19 15.16 -13.58 18.76
C VAL A 19 14.91 -12.39 17.85
N PHE A 20 15.68 -12.26 16.78
CA PHE A 20 15.26 -11.48 15.63
C PHE A 20 14.01 -12.20 15.14
N ALA A 21 12.85 -11.74 15.58
CA ALA A 21 11.61 -12.20 15.03
C ALA A 21 11.68 -11.83 13.53
N ASP A 22 11.90 -12.84 12.69
CA ASP A 22 11.68 -12.71 11.26
C ASP A 22 10.21 -12.29 11.15
N THR A 23 9.97 -11.05 10.75
CA THR A 23 8.62 -10.48 10.63
C THR A 23 7.81 -11.21 9.56
N GLY A 24 8.44 -12.13 8.82
CA GLY A 24 7.80 -12.88 7.74
C GLY A 24 7.40 -12.04 6.53
N TYR A 25 7.70 -10.74 6.57
CA TYR A 25 7.43 -9.83 5.45
C TYR A 25 8.61 -9.83 4.48
N LYS A 26 8.34 -10.20 3.22
CA LYS A 26 9.35 -10.16 2.14
C LYS A 26 8.89 -9.18 1.08
N PHE A 27 9.70 -8.17 0.85
CA PHE A 27 9.48 -7.21 -0.23
C PHE A 27 10.09 -7.69 -1.54
N ASP A 28 9.33 -7.52 -2.62
CA ASP A 28 9.77 -7.62 -4.01
C ASP A 28 9.64 -6.22 -4.63
N GLY A 29 10.75 -5.50 -4.69
CA GLY A 29 10.74 -4.08 -4.97
C GLY A 29 10.02 -3.28 -3.88
N PHE A 30 8.95 -2.57 -4.25
CA PHE A 30 8.14 -1.76 -3.34
C PHE A 30 6.97 -2.54 -2.70
N ILE A 31 6.85 -3.84 -2.97
CA ILE A 31 5.65 -4.61 -2.63
C ILE A 31 5.96 -5.78 -1.71
N CYS A 32 5.18 -5.91 -0.66
CA CYS A 32 5.10 -7.09 0.20
C CYS A 32 3.69 -7.67 0.15
N ASP A 33 3.45 -8.68 -0.68
CA ASP A 33 2.13 -9.26 -0.89
C ASP A 33 1.96 -10.59 -0.14
N ASN A 34 1.86 -10.51 1.19
CA ASN A 34 1.66 -11.69 2.04
C ASN A 34 0.21 -12.22 2.00
N ALA A 35 -0.76 -11.40 1.60
CA ALA A 35 -2.12 -11.84 1.39
C ALA A 35 -2.30 -12.61 0.08
N GLY A 36 -1.39 -12.43 -0.89
CA GLY A 36 -1.44 -13.09 -2.19
C GLY A 36 -2.60 -12.60 -3.07
N ILE A 37 -2.93 -11.32 -2.97
CA ILE A 37 -4.08 -10.71 -3.66
C ILE A 37 -3.68 -9.87 -4.87
N LEU A 38 -2.39 -9.77 -5.17
CA LEU A 38 -1.88 -9.02 -6.32
C LEU A 38 -1.36 -9.97 -7.39
N THR A 39 -1.83 -9.80 -8.62
CA THR A 39 -1.28 -10.52 -9.78
C THR A 39 0.13 -10.05 -10.11
N PRO A 40 0.95 -10.85 -10.83
CA PRO A 40 2.26 -10.41 -11.32
C PRO A 40 2.19 -9.12 -12.16
N LYS A 41 1.09 -8.94 -12.90
CA LYS A 41 0.85 -7.74 -13.72
C LYS A 41 0.64 -6.51 -12.85
N ALA A 42 -0.17 -6.61 -11.80
CA ALA A 42 -0.40 -5.53 -10.84
C ALA A 42 0.90 -5.16 -10.10
N LYS A 43 1.68 -6.17 -9.66
CA LYS A 43 3.00 -5.95 -9.03
C LYS A 43 3.96 -5.22 -9.97
N SER A 44 4.04 -5.63 -11.23
CA SER A 44 4.87 -4.96 -12.22
C SER A 44 4.43 -3.51 -12.45
N ALA A 45 3.13 -3.26 -12.51
CA ALA A 45 2.55 -1.92 -12.66
C ALA A 45 2.92 -1.01 -11.49
N ILE A 46 2.67 -1.49 -10.25
CA ILE A 46 2.99 -0.73 -9.03
C ILE A 46 4.48 -0.46 -8.94
N ASN A 47 5.34 -1.47 -9.10
CA ASN A 47 6.79 -1.28 -9.08
C ASN A 47 7.26 -0.29 -10.14
N GLY A 48 6.65 -0.29 -11.34
CA GLY A 48 7.01 0.61 -12.42
C GLY A 48 6.79 2.07 -12.06
N PHE A 49 5.59 2.45 -11.64
CA PHE A 49 5.32 3.86 -11.32
C PHE A 49 5.92 4.30 -9.97
N LEU A 50 6.12 3.41 -9.00
CA LEU A 50 6.81 3.74 -7.76
C LEU A 50 8.31 3.94 -7.96
N TYR A 51 8.94 3.16 -8.85
CA TYR A 51 10.33 3.37 -9.25
C TYR A 51 10.51 4.73 -9.94
N ASP A 52 9.57 5.09 -10.83
CA ASP A 52 9.57 6.39 -11.50
C ASP A 52 9.41 7.55 -10.49
N LEU A 53 8.48 7.41 -9.54
CA LEU A 53 8.31 8.37 -8.44
C LEU A 53 9.59 8.54 -7.63
N GLN A 54 10.15 7.43 -7.14
CA GLN A 54 11.36 7.45 -6.30
C GLN A 54 12.54 8.10 -7.05
N THR A 55 12.71 7.76 -8.33
CA THR A 55 13.79 8.31 -9.14
C THR A 55 13.65 9.82 -9.35
N LYS A 56 12.43 10.32 -9.52
CA LYS A 56 12.16 11.73 -9.82
C LYS A 56 12.07 12.63 -8.59
N THR A 57 11.62 12.08 -7.46
CA THR A 57 11.31 12.88 -6.26
C THR A 57 12.13 12.49 -5.03
N GLY A 58 12.64 11.27 -4.98
CA GLY A 58 13.26 10.68 -3.79
C GLY A 58 12.24 10.15 -2.78
N ALA A 59 10.94 10.37 -2.99
CA ALA A 59 9.89 9.83 -2.13
C ALA A 59 9.74 8.31 -2.33
N ASP A 60 9.45 7.60 -1.25
CA ASP A 60 9.38 6.15 -1.22
C ASP A 60 7.99 5.69 -0.73
N ILE A 61 7.33 4.83 -1.50
CA ILE A 61 6.04 4.25 -1.13
C ILE A 61 6.19 2.73 -1.10
N ALA A 62 5.84 2.13 0.03
CA ALA A 62 5.74 0.68 0.15
C ALA A 62 4.27 0.24 0.15
N VAL A 63 3.98 -0.83 -0.57
CA VAL A 63 2.66 -1.47 -0.59
C VAL A 63 2.75 -2.81 0.13
N ALA A 64 2.02 -2.96 1.22
CA ALA A 64 1.99 -4.19 1.99
C ALA A 64 0.56 -4.77 2.03
N THR A 65 0.43 -6.05 1.74
CA THR A 65 -0.80 -6.78 1.99
C THR A 65 -0.54 -7.88 3.02
N VAL A 66 -1.42 -7.99 4.01
CA VAL A 66 -1.35 -9.03 5.05
C VAL A 66 -2.70 -9.74 5.12
N LYS A 67 -2.70 -11.05 5.36
CA LYS A 67 -3.96 -11.79 5.47
C LYS A 67 -4.82 -11.26 6.61
N SER A 68 -4.21 -11.06 7.77
CA SER A 68 -4.83 -10.53 8.99
C SER A 68 -3.83 -9.69 9.77
N LEU A 69 -4.35 -8.79 10.59
CA LEU A 69 -3.59 -7.99 11.57
C LEU A 69 -3.39 -8.73 12.88
N ASP A 70 -4.01 -9.89 13.08
CA ASP A 70 -3.98 -10.70 14.30
C ASP A 70 -4.33 -9.89 15.56
N GLY A 71 -5.37 -9.05 15.44
CA GLY A 71 -5.87 -8.20 16.52
C GLY A 71 -5.03 -6.93 16.78
N ARG A 72 -3.97 -6.70 16.04
CA ARG A 72 -3.14 -5.48 16.19
C ARG A 72 -3.81 -4.28 15.52
N PRO A 73 -3.62 -3.04 16.05
CA PRO A 73 -4.05 -1.82 15.36
C PRO A 73 -3.36 -1.69 13.99
N VAL A 74 -4.12 -1.32 12.96
CA VAL A 74 -3.60 -1.20 11.59
C VAL A 74 -2.49 -0.15 11.49
N GLU A 75 -2.59 0.93 12.24
CA GLU A 75 -1.59 1.99 12.36
C GLU A 75 -0.26 1.43 12.88
N SER A 76 -0.31 0.65 13.95
CA SER A 76 0.89 0.05 14.56
C SER A 76 1.61 -0.88 13.59
N VAL A 77 0.85 -1.67 12.81
CA VAL A 77 1.42 -2.58 11.81
C VAL A 77 2.04 -1.80 10.65
N ALA A 78 1.36 -0.76 10.17
CA ALA A 78 1.87 0.09 9.09
C ALA A 78 3.17 0.80 9.49
N ILE A 79 3.21 1.40 10.69
CA ILE A 79 4.41 2.04 11.24
C ILE A 79 5.55 1.03 11.40
N GLN A 80 5.26 -0.18 11.90
CA GLN A 80 6.27 -1.24 12.04
C GLN A 80 6.87 -1.61 10.69
N ILE A 81 6.03 -1.85 9.67
CA ILE A 81 6.48 -2.14 8.30
C ILE A 81 7.37 -1.01 7.77
N GLY A 82 6.93 0.25 7.90
CA GLY A 82 7.70 1.40 7.46
C GLY A 82 9.10 1.48 8.09
N ARG A 83 9.20 1.17 9.38
CA ARG A 83 10.48 1.15 10.12
C ARG A 83 11.37 -0.04 9.74
N ASP A 84 10.81 -1.23 9.70
CA ASP A 84 11.56 -2.48 9.45
C ASP A 84 12.17 -2.47 8.04
N PHE A 85 11.46 -1.94 7.07
CA PHE A 85 11.89 -1.84 5.68
C PHE A 85 12.48 -0.48 5.30
N LYS A 86 12.60 0.43 6.29
CA LYS A 86 13.22 1.77 6.12
C LYS A 86 12.60 2.55 4.97
N VAL A 87 11.28 2.51 4.87
CA VAL A 87 10.52 3.24 3.84
C VAL A 87 10.74 4.74 4.01
N GLY A 88 11.24 5.37 2.96
CA GLY A 88 11.72 6.75 3.00
C GLY A 88 13.18 6.89 3.47
N SER A 89 13.83 7.99 3.11
CA SER A 89 15.19 8.27 3.55
C SER A 89 15.25 8.59 5.04
N LYS A 90 16.33 8.15 5.73
CA LYS A 90 16.52 8.40 7.17
C LYS A 90 16.50 9.90 7.55
N ASP A 91 16.94 10.76 6.63
CA ASP A 91 17.13 12.17 6.94
C ASP A 91 15.87 13.01 6.63
N LYS A 92 15.02 12.57 5.70
CA LYS A 92 13.88 13.35 5.24
C LYS A 92 12.53 12.76 5.64
N ASN A 93 12.45 11.45 5.99
CA ASN A 93 11.20 10.74 6.29
C ASN A 93 10.14 10.90 5.18
N GLU A 94 10.58 10.96 3.91
CA GLU A 94 9.72 11.09 2.73
C GLU A 94 9.22 9.71 2.29
N GLY A 95 8.60 8.98 3.21
CA GLY A 95 8.08 7.64 2.98
C GLY A 95 6.59 7.52 3.26
N ALA A 96 5.91 6.61 2.57
CA ALA A 96 4.53 6.22 2.90
C ALA A 96 4.35 4.71 2.80
N VAL A 97 3.45 4.15 3.60
CA VAL A 97 3.08 2.74 3.59
C VAL A 97 1.59 2.60 3.31
N VAL A 98 1.25 1.91 2.23
CA VAL A 98 -0.11 1.48 1.94
C VAL A 98 -0.27 0.06 2.47
N LEU A 99 -1.03 -0.12 3.55
CA LEU A 99 -1.29 -1.42 4.18
C LEU A 99 -2.73 -1.84 3.96
N VAL A 100 -2.93 -3.07 3.46
CA VAL A 100 -4.26 -3.67 3.28
C VAL A 100 -4.33 -5.03 3.97
N ALA A 101 -5.33 -5.21 4.82
CA ALA A 101 -5.63 -6.46 5.52
C ALA A 101 -7.06 -6.91 5.16
N PRO A 102 -7.24 -7.72 4.10
CA PRO A 102 -8.56 -8.06 3.58
C PRO A 102 -9.45 -8.82 4.56
N ASN A 103 -8.89 -9.74 5.36
CA ASN A 103 -9.70 -10.51 6.33
C ASN A 103 -10.26 -9.62 7.44
N ASP A 104 -9.52 -8.57 7.83
CA ASP A 104 -9.95 -7.59 8.84
C ASP A 104 -10.76 -6.44 8.22
N ARG A 105 -10.84 -6.36 6.89
CA ARG A 105 -11.44 -5.24 6.14
C ARG A 105 -10.83 -3.90 6.56
N LYS A 106 -9.51 -3.89 6.71
CA LYS A 106 -8.74 -2.71 7.12
C LYS A 106 -7.79 -2.29 6.01
N VAL A 107 -7.70 -0.98 5.85
CA VAL A 107 -6.72 -0.32 4.99
C VAL A 107 -6.17 0.89 5.71
N ARG A 108 -4.90 1.19 5.52
CA ARG A 108 -4.23 2.36 6.07
C ARG A 108 -3.21 2.89 5.07
N ILE A 109 -3.15 4.19 4.91
CA ILE A 109 -2.01 4.91 4.33
C ILE A 109 -1.32 5.60 5.50
N GLU A 110 -0.14 5.11 5.85
CA GLU A 110 0.70 5.71 6.88
C GLU A 110 1.74 6.58 6.20
N VAL A 111 1.85 7.84 6.62
CA VAL A 111 2.65 8.86 5.94
C VAL A 111 3.77 9.31 6.86
N GLY A 112 4.99 9.32 6.37
CA GLY A 112 6.15 9.85 7.09
C GLY A 112 6.12 11.38 7.15
N TYR A 113 6.74 11.92 8.18
CA TYR A 113 6.72 13.36 8.48
C TYR A 113 7.13 14.26 7.30
N GLY A 114 8.08 13.82 6.47
CA GLY A 114 8.53 14.57 5.29
C GLY A 114 7.47 14.73 4.20
N LEU A 115 6.44 13.86 4.19
CA LEU A 115 5.34 13.93 3.22
C LEU A 115 4.05 14.54 3.78
N GLU A 116 3.95 14.80 5.10
CA GLU A 116 2.71 15.30 5.73
C GLU A 116 2.23 16.64 5.14
N GLY A 117 3.16 17.48 4.68
CA GLY A 117 2.83 18.74 3.99
C GLY A 117 2.14 18.55 2.64
N ILE A 118 2.30 17.38 2.01
CA ILE A 118 1.73 17.03 0.72
C ILE A 118 0.51 16.12 0.92
N ILE A 119 0.67 15.09 1.74
CA ILE A 119 -0.33 14.07 2.07
C ILE A 119 -0.58 14.12 3.57
N ASN A 120 -1.54 14.90 3.99
CA ASN A 120 -2.03 14.89 5.36
C ASN A 120 -3.08 13.77 5.57
N ASP A 121 -3.45 13.51 6.84
CA ASP A 121 -4.42 12.46 7.19
C ASP A 121 -5.76 12.59 6.43
N ALA A 122 -6.25 13.82 6.24
CA ALA A 122 -7.50 14.03 5.52
C ALA A 122 -7.39 13.66 4.03
N LYS A 123 -6.24 13.92 3.41
CA LYS A 123 -5.96 13.55 2.03
C LYS A 123 -5.75 12.05 1.88
N ALA A 124 -5.00 11.43 2.79
CA ALA A 124 -4.84 9.99 2.85
C ALA A 124 -6.19 9.28 3.03
N GLY A 125 -7.04 9.79 3.91
CA GLY A 125 -8.42 9.31 4.10
C GLY A 125 -9.25 9.40 2.82
N ARG A 126 -9.21 10.52 2.10
CA ARG A 126 -9.93 10.66 0.82
C ARG A 126 -9.45 9.68 -0.24
N ILE A 127 -8.14 9.48 -0.37
CA ILE A 127 -7.60 8.47 -1.30
C ILE A 127 -8.16 7.08 -0.97
N ILE A 128 -8.22 6.72 0.31
CA ILE A 128 -8.83 5.46 0.72
C ILE A 128 -10.30 5.41 0.34
N ASP A 129 -11.08 6.43 0.71
CA ASP A 129 -12.53 6.43 0.57
C ASP A 129 -12.98 6.50 -0.90
N GLU A 130 -12.30 7.29 -1.72
CA GLU A 130 -12.70 7.55 -3.10
C GLU A 130 -12.05 6.61 -4.11
N GLU A 131 -10.79 6.20 -3.86
CA GLU A 131 -9.99 5.46 -4.85
C GLU A 131 -9.77 3.97 -4.51
N MET A 132 -9.98 3.57 -3.24
CA MET A 132 -9.75 2.18 -2.82
C MET A 132 -11.03 1.46 -2.38
N LEU A 133 -11.80 2.05 -1.45
CA LEU A 133 -12.98 1.40 -0.87
C LEU A 133 -14.07 1.03 -1.88
N PRO A 134 -14.35 1.80 -2.96
CA PRO A 134 -15.33 1.39 -3.95
C PRO A 134 -15.01 0.06 -4.63
N TYR A 135 -13.72 -0.20 -4.89
CA TYR A 135 -13.27 -1.49 -5.41
C TYR A 135 -13.33 -2.59 -4.36
N PHE A 136 -12.89 -2.29 -3.13
CA PHE A 136 -12.87 -3.27 -2.04
C PHE A 136 -14.27 -3.77 -1.67
N LYS A 137 -15.30 -2.92 -1.76
CA LYS A 137 -16.71 -3.29 -1.56
C LYS A 137 -17.18 -4.36 -2.55
N ASN A 138 -16.58 -4.39 -3.74
CA ASN A 138 -16.87 -5.37 -4.79
C ASN A 138 -15.92 -6.59 -4.74
N GLY A 139 -15.02 -6.65 -3.73
CA GLY A 139 -14.02 -7.70 -3.62
C GLY A 139 -12.79 -7.53 -4.52
N ASP A 140 -12.72 -6.46 -5.30
CA ASP A 140 -11.61 -6.16 -6.20
C ASP A 140 -10.50 -5.39 -5.45
N TYR A 141 -9.79 -6.12 -4.59
CA TYR A 141 -8.68 -5.54 -3.82
C TYR A 141 -7.53 -5.09 -4.71
N GLU A 142 -7.23 -5.83 -5.78
CA GLU A 142 -6.14 -5.53 -6.70
C GLU A 142 -6.30 -4.16 -7.33
N SER A 143 -7.45 -3.91 -7.99
CA SER A 143 -7.70 -2.64 -8.65
C SER A 143 -7.69 -1.47 -7.67
N GLY A 144 -8.29 -1.64 -6.48
CA GLY A 144 -8.28 -0.59 -5.46
C GLY A 144 -6.88 -0.27 -4.94
N ILE A 145 -6.03 -1.29 -4.74
CA ILE A 145 -4.63 -1.08 -4.32
C ILE A 145 -3.85 -0.35 -5.42
N VAL A 146 -3.94 -0.83 -6.67
CA VAL A 146 -3.23 -0.19 -7.80
C VAL A 146 -3.68 1.26 -7.96
N ARG A 147 -5.00 1.50 -7.95
CA ARG A 147 -5.58 2.84 -8.14
C ARG A 147 -5.20 3.80 -7.01
N GLY A 148 -5.44 3.43 -5.75
CA GLY A 148 -5.14 4.28 -4.60
C GLY A 148 -3.64 4.57 -4.47
N THR A 149 -2.78 3.57 -4.70
CA THR A 149 -1.33 3.77 -4.68
C THR A 149 -0.87 4.70 -5.80
N TYR A 150 -1.46 4.60 -6.99
CA TYR A 150 -1.14 5.49 -8.10
C TYR A 150 -1.52 6.93 -7.81
N VAL A 151 -2.75 7.17 -7.30
CA VAL A 151 -3.19 8.53 -6.95
C VAL A 151 -2.32 9.13 -5.85
N LEU A 152 -1.95 8.34 -4.83
CA LEU A 152 -1.00 8.77 -3.81
C LEU A 152 0.34 9.19 -4.43
N ALA A 153 0.87 8.37 -5.36
CA ALA A 153 2.13 8.66 -6.05
C ALA A 153 2.02 9.88 -6.96
N GLU A 154 0.89 10.04 -7.68
CA GLU A 154 0.63 11.18 -8.57
C GLU A 154 0.55 12.50 -7.80
N ASP A 155 -0.10 12.50 -6.63
CA ASP A 155 -0.18 13.65 -5.73
C ASP A 155 1.20 14.09 -5.23
N ILE A 156 2.05 13.14 -4.85
CA ILE A 156 3.44 13.43 -4.42
C ILE A 156 4.26 13.96 -5.60
N ALA A 157 4.14 13.35 -6.77
CA ALA A 157 4.83 13.78 -7.99
C ALA A 157 4.44 15.20 -8.38
N ALA A 158 3.13 15.50 -8.39
CA ALA A 158 2.60 16.83 -8.73
C ALA A 158 3.10 17.91 -7.78
N ALA A 159 3.14 17.63 -6.46
CA ALA A 159 3.67 18.56 -5.46
C ALA A 159 5.17 18.85 -5.66
N ASN A 160 5.92 17.90 -6.24
CA ASN A 160 7.33 18.06 -6.61
C ASN A 160 7.52 18.62 -8.04
N GLY A 161 6.46 19.01 -8.73
CA GLY A 161 6.53 19.56 -10.09
C GLY A 161 6.91 18.56 -11.17
N VAL A 162 6.75 17.25 -10.93
CA VAL A 162 7.03 16.18 -11.87
C VAL A 162 5.78 15.40 -12.24
N THR A 163 5.82 14.70 -13.37
CA THR A 163 4.74 13.81 -13.82
C THR A 163 5.24 12.39 -13.90
N LEU A 164 4.40 11.43 -13.48
CA LEU A 164 4.69 10.01 -13.62
C LEU A 164 4.50 9.54 -15.06
N ASP A 165 5.23 8.50 -15.44
CA ASP A 165 5.07 7.87 -16.74
C ASP A 165 3.69 7.19 -16.84
N LYS A 166 2.88 7.59 -17.84
CA LYS A 166 1.53 7.07 -18.07
C LYS A 166 1.50 5.76 -18.86
N SER A 167 2.62 5.10 -19.07
CA SER A 167 2.69 3.82 -19.79
C SER A 167 1.96 2.69 -19.05
N THR A 168 1.76 2.83 -17.76
CA THR A 168 1.08 1.86 -16.90
C THR A 168 -0.44 2.01 -17.02
N LYS A 169 -1.15 0.90 -17.30
CA LYS A 169 -2.62 0.87 -17.27
C LYS A 169 -3.12 0.92 -15.84
N ILE A 170 -3.55 2.09 -15.40
CA ILE A 170 -4.17 2.31 -14.10
C ILE A 170 -5.68 2.03 -14.23
N PRO A 171 -6.32 1.33 -13.28
CA PRO A 171 -7.77 1.18 -13.24
C PRO A 171 -8.46 2.55 -13.28
N PRO A 172 -9.58 2.71 -14.02
CA PRO A 172 -10.32 3.96 -14.04
C PRO A 172 -10.88 4.28 -12.65
N PRO A 173 -11.26 5.52 -12.34
CA PRO A 173 -11.96 5.83 -11.09
C PRO A 173 -13.20 4.95 -10.92
N ALA A 174 -13.45 4.49 -9.70
CA ALA A 174 -14.62 3.66 -9.42
C ALA A 174 -15.90 4.42 -9.75
N GLY A 175 -16.80 3.80 -10.51
CA GLY A 175 -18.04 4.44 -10.99
C GLY A 175 -17.93 5.19 -12.30
N SER A 176 -16.74 5.21 -12.95
CA SER A 176 -16.57 5.80 -14.28
C SER A 176 -17.16 4.94 -15.42
N ASP A 177 -17.55 3.69 -15.13
CA ASP A 177 -18.13 2.74 -16.09
C ASP A 177 -19.65 2.98 -16.29
N PHE A 178 -20.10 4.24 -16.28
CA PHE A 178 -21.41 4.54 -16.82
C PHE A 178 -21.29 4.50 -18.35
N ASP A 179 -21.33 3.26 -18.87
CA ASP A 179 -21.34 3.05 -20.32
C ASP A 179 -22.66 3.60 -20.89
N LEU A 180 -22.59 4.86 -21.35
CA LEU A 180 -23.69 5.48 -22.05
C LEU A 180 -24.18 4.61 -23.22
N SER A 181 -23.31 3.79 -23.82
CA SER A 181 -23.67 2.94 -24.95
C SER A 181 -24.62 1.83 -24.53
N SER A 182 -24.39 1.22 -23.35
CA SER A 182 -25.30 0.23 -22.76
C SER A 182 -26.62 0.84 -22.35
N PHE A 183 -26.63 2.10 -21.86
CA PHE A 183 -27.87 2.82 -21.55
C PHE A 183 -28.69 3.13 -22.81
N PHE A 184 -28.06 3.61 -23.87
CA PHE A 184 -28.74 3.86 -25.14
C PHE A 184 -29.21 2.57 -25.82
N LEU A 185 -28.44 1.47 -25.70
CA LEU A 185 -28.85 0.16 -26.21
C LEU A 185 -30.09 -0.37 -25.46
N ALA A 186 -30.15 -0.24 -24.14
CA ALA A 186 -31.29 -0.62 -23.33
C ALA A 186 -32.53 0.22 -23.69
N LEU A 187 -32.35 1.51 -23.90
CA LEU A 187 -33.41 2.43 -24.32
C LEU A 187 -33.93 2.12 -25.73
N ALA A 188 -33.04 1.75 -26.66
CA ALA A 188 -33.37 1.31 -28.01
C ALA A 188 -34.15 -0.03 -28.00
N ILE A 189 -33.77 -0.98 -27.16
CA ILE A 189 -34.48 -2.26 -27.01
C ILE A 189 -35.89 -2.01 -26.42
N LEU A 190 -35.97 -1.14 -25.38
CA LEU A 190 -37.26 -0.79 -24.76
C LEU A 190 -38.20 -0.10 -25.76
N TYR A 191 -37.66 0.80 -26.59
CA TYR A 191 -38.43 1.47 -27.67
C TYR A 191 -38.93 0.47 -28.74
N PHE A 192 -38.07 -0.50 -29.09
CA PHE A 192 -38.44 -1.54 -30.08
C PHE A 192 -39.47 -2.55 -29.54
N CYS A 193 -39.53 -2.77 -28.24
CA CYS A 193 -40.54 -3.64 -27.60
C CYS A 193 -41.89 -2.93 -27.39
N LEU A 194 -41.97 -1.57 -27.54
CA LEU A 194 -43.21 -0.79 -27.38
C LEU A 194 -43.88 -0.45 -28.70
N LEU A 195 -43.23 -0.77 -29.84
CA LEU A 195 -43.78 -0.70 -31.19
C LEU A 195 -44.32 -2.05 -31.67
#